data_bc7c2a4eb475f7260e0e12626e84be05
#
_entry.id   bc7c2a4eb475f7260e0e12626e84be05
#
_cell.length_a   1.000
_cell.length_b   1.000
_cell.length_c   1.000
_cell.angle_alpha   90.00
_cell.angle_beta   90.00
_cell.angle_gamma   90.00
#
_symmetry.space_group_name_H-M   'P 1'
#
loop_
_entity.id
_entity.type
_entity.pdbx_description
1 polymer ?
#
loop_
_entity_poly.entity_id
_entity_poly.type
_entity_poly.pdbx_seq_one_letter_code
_entity_poly.pdbx_strand_id
1 'polypeptide(L)'
;MSTTLSPITSVNPATEEVLARFDPFTAEEVDAALGEAQDAFGAWRERSFADRAVPMRRLAALLRERADRYGRLITIEMGKPITEAKAE
;
A
#
# COMPACT_ATOMS: atom_id res chain seq x y z
N MET A 1 -25.08 14.30 -12.43
CA MET A 1 -25.21 12.86 -12.64
C MET A 1 -24.23 12.14 -11.72
N SER A 2 -24.73 11.34 -10.83
CA SER A 2 -23.84 10.57 -9.95
C SER A 2 -23.29 9.37 -10.71
N THR A 3 -21.99 9.20 -10.65
CA THR A 3 -21.33 8.02 -11.19
C THR A 3 -21.06 7.06 -10.04
N THR A 4 -21.72 5.92 -10.07
CA THR A 4 -21.42 4.87 -9.09
C THR A 4 -20.24 4.07 -9.62
N LEU A 5 -19.12 4.14 -8.91
CA LEU A 5 -17.95 3.36 -9.25
C LEU A 5 -18.10 1.94 -8.70
N SER A 6 -17.70 0.95 -9.50
CA SER A 6 -17.70 -0.43 -9.05
C SER A 6 -16.67 -0.64 -7.95
N PRO A 7 -16.93 -1.45 -6.93
CA PRO A 7 -15.94 -1.80 -5.93
C PRO A 7 -14.69 -2.41 -6.56
N ILE A 8 -13.55 -2.10 -5.99
CA ILE A 8 -12.29 -2.73 -6.37
C ILE A 8 -12.21 -4.07 -5.65
N THR A 9 -11.97 -5.13 -6.41
CA THR A 9 -11.96 -6.49 -5.87
C THR A 9 -10.57 -7.10 -6.01
N SER A 10 -10.04 -7.62 -4.90
CA SER A 10 -8.81 -8.40 -4.90
C SER A 10 -9.16 -9.88 -4.91
N VAL A 11 -8.58 -10.63 -5.85
CA VAL A 11 -8.89 -12.03 -6.09
C VAL A 11 -7.62 -12.87 -6.07
N ASN A 12 -7.67 -14.03 -5.42
CA ASN A 12 -6.57 -14.98 -5.47
C ASN A 12 -6.53 -15.62 -6.86
N PRO A 13 -5.47 -15.41 -7.64
CA PRO A 13 -5.41 -15.93 -9.02
C PRO A 13 -5.34 -17.44 -9.11
N ALA A 14 -4.90 -18.13 -8.06
CA ALA A 14 -4.81 -19.59 -8.05
C ALA A 14 -6.15 -20.25 -7.76
N THR A 15 -6.96 -19.67 -6.89
CA THR A 15 -8.23 -20.26 -6.43
C THR A 15 -9.46 -19.53 -6.94
N GLU A 16 -9.30 -18.32 -7.47
CA GLU A 16 -10.37 -17.41 -7.90
C GLU A 16 -11.23 -16.92 -6.73
N GLU A 17 -10.79 -17.15 -5.50
CA GLU A 17 -11.49 -16.69 -4.32
C GLU A 17 -11.35 -15.19 -4.14
N VAL A 18 -12.43 -14.50 -3.81
CA VAL A 18 -12.40 -13.07 -3.49
C VAL A 18 -11.76 -12.88 -2.13
N LEU A 19 -10.67 -12.11 -2.09
CA LEU A 19 -9.93 -11.85 -0.85
C LEU A 19 -10.46 -10.61 -0.12
N ALA A 20 -10.78 -9.56 -0.84
CA ALA A 20 -11.26 -8.31 -0.26
C ALA A 20 -11.94 -7.46 -1.32
N ARG A 21 -12.79 -6.56 -0.85
CA ARG A 21 -13.45 -5.55 -1.69
C ARG A 21 -13.19 -4.18 -1.08
N PHE A 22 -12.94 -3.21 -1.93
CA PHE A 22 -12.62 -1.86 -1.50
C PHE A 22 -13.51 -0.87 -2.25
N ASP A 23 -14.01 0.11 -1.53
CA ASP A 23 -14.75 1.21 -2.16
C ASP A 23 -13.74 2.18 -2.78
N PRO A 24 -13.92 2.57 -4.05
CA PRO A 24 -13.09 3.60 -4.65
C PRO A 24 -13.26 4.93 -3.92
N PHE A 25 -12.20 5.73 -3.90
CA PHE A 25 -12.30 7.09 -3.38
C PHE A 25 -13.21 7.92 -4.28
N THR A 26 -13.96 8.82 -3.65
CA THR A 26 -14.69 9.85 -4.36
C THR A 26 -13.70 10.91 -4.87
N ALA A 27 -14.14 11.75 -5.81
CA ALA A 27 -13.31 12.86 -6.29
C ALA A 27 -12.89 13.78 -5.13
N GLU A 28 -13.79 14.00 -4.18
CA GLU A 28 -13.52 14.83 -2.99
C GLU A 28 -12.46 14.21 -2.09
N GLU A 29 -12.51 12.89 -1.90
CA GLU A 29 -11.52 12.15 -1.13
C GLU A 29 -10.15 12.17 -1.80
N VAL A 30 -10.10 12.08 -3.13
CA VAL A 30 -8.85 12.18 -3.89
C VAL A 30 -8.26 13.59 -3.73
N ASP A 31 -9.06 14.63 -3.84
CA ASP A 31 -8.61 16.01 -3.66
C ASP A 31 -8.06 16.23 -2.25
N ALA A 32 -8.73 15.70 -1.24
CA ALA A 32 -8.28 15.78 0.15
C ALA A 32 -6.93 15.06 0.34
N ALA A 33 -6.78 13.88 -0.25
CA ALA A 33 -5.53 13.11 -0.17
C ALA A 33 -4.37 13.86 -0.85
N LEU A 34 -4.63 14.49 -2.00
CA LEU A 34 -3.62 15.30 -2.70
C LEU A 34 -3.20 16.52 -1.89
N GLY A 35 -4.16 17.16 -1.21
CA GLY A 35 -3.89 18.28 -0.30
C GLY A 35 -3.00 17.87 0.87
N GLU A 36 -3.31 16.75 1.49
CA GLU A 36 -2.51 16.19 2.57
C GLU A 36 -1.08 15.84 2.10
N ALA A 37 -0.97 15.26 0.92
CA ALA A 37 0.32 14.92 0.33
C ALA A 37 1.16 16.17 0.06
N GLN A 38 0.54 17.23 -0.44
CA GLN A 38 1.22 18.50 -0.69
C GLN A 38 1.74 19.12 0.61
N ASP A 39 0.92 19.12 1.66
CA ASP A 39 1.30 19.64 2.97
C ASP A 39 2.45 18.81 3.57
N ALA A 40 2.34 17.49 3.49
CA ALA A 40 3.37 16.58 3.97
C ALA A 40 4.71 16.79 3.23
N PHE A 41 4.65 16.99 1.92
CA PHE A 41 5.83 17.28 1.12
C PHE A 41 6.52 18.57 1.57
N GLY A 42 5.74 19.64 1.83
CA GLY A 42 6.28 20.91 2.28
C GLY A 42 7.08 20.78 3.57
N ALA A 43 6.58 20.01 4.54
CA ALA A 43 7.27 19.75 5.80
C ALA A 43 8.45 18.79 5.62
N TRP A 44 8.27 17.74 4.83
CA TRP A 44 9.30 16.72 4.60
C TRP A 44 10.55 17.27 3.93
N ARG A 45 10.36 18.10 2.92
CA ARG A 45 11.48 18.68 2.16
C ARG A 45 12.40 19.55 3.02
N GLU A 46 11.90 20.10 4.12
CA GLU A 46 12.69 20.93 5.03
C GLU A 46 13.53 20.11 6.01
N ARG A 47 13.30 18.80 6.08
CA ARG A 47 14.06 17.92 6.98
C ARG A 47 15.44 17.59 6.41
N SER A 48 16.42 17.39 7.31
CA SER A 48 17.74 16.93 6.93
C SER A 48 17.70 15.48 6.43
N PHE A 49 18.76 15.05 5.74
CA PHE A 49 18.89 13.65 5.34
C PHE A 49 18.87 12.72 6.55
N ALA A 50 19.54 13.11 7.62
CA ALA A 50 19.56 12.31 8.85
C ALA A 50 18.15 12.14 9.44
N ASP A 51 17.36 13.21 9.48
CA ASP A 51 15.99 13.15 9.98
C ASP A 51 15.10 12.31 9.10
N ARG A 52 15.27 12.38 7.77
CA ARG A 52 14.49 11.58 6.83
C ARG A 52 14.87 10.11 6.87
N ALA A 53 16.11 9.80 7.24
CA ALA A 53 16.57 8.42 7.35
C ALA A 53 15.89 7.66 8.51
N VAL A 54 15.47 8.35 9.57
CA VAL A 54 14.86 7.72 10.74
C VAL A 54 13.60 6.90 10.37
N PRO A 55 12.55 7.49 9.75
CA PRO A 55 11.38 6.71 9.36
C PRO A 55 11.69 5.67 8.29
N MET A 56 12.67 5.92 7.41
CA MET A 56 13.05 4.95 6.38
C MET A 56 13.70 3.70 7.00
N ARG A 57 14.55 3.87 7.99
CA ARG A 57 15.14 2.74 8.73
C ARG A 57 14.07 1.95 9.47
N ARG A 58 13.09 2.66 10.06
CA ARG A 58 11.98 2.01 10.74
C ARG A 58 11.13 1.21 9.77
N LEU A 59 10.86 1.74 8.58
CA LEU A 59 10.15 1.02 7.53
C LEU A 59 10.90 -0.27 7.17
N ALA A 60 12.21 -0.20 6.95
CA ALA A 60 13.01 -1.38 6.64
C ALA A 60 12.91 -2.44 7.74
N ALA A 61 12.97 -2.03 9.01
CA ALA A 61 12.83 -2.94 10.13
C ALA A 61 11.45 -3.60 10.17
N LEU A 62 10.39 -2.83 9.93
CA LEU A 62 9.02 -3.36 9.89
C LEU A 62 8.82 -4.35 8.74
N LEU A 63 9.39 -4.07 7.58
CA LEU A 63 9.30 -4.99 6.43
C LEU A 63 9.99 -6.31 6.73
N ARG A 64 11.15 -6.29 7.39
CA ARG A 64 11.82 -7.53 7.79
C ARG A 64 11.04 -8.29 8.86
N GLU A 65 10.55 -7.58 9.86
CA GLU A 65 9.76 -8.17 10.95
C GLU A 65 8.48 -8.83 10.44
N ARG A 66 7.85 -8.22 9.43
CA ARG A 66 6.58 -8.67 8.88
C ARG A 66 6.72 -9.34 7.51
N ALA A 67 7.91 -9.84 7.19
CA ALA A 67 8.17 -10.47 5.89
C ALA A 67 7.22 -11.63 5.60
N ASP A 68 6.92 -12.47 6.60
CA ASP A 68 5.99 -13.58 6.44
C ASP A 68 4.59 -13.10 6.08
N ARG A 69 4.10 -12.08 6.76
CA ARG A 69 2.78 -11.52 6.52
C ARG A 69 2.67 -10.90 5.12
N TYR A 70 3.62 -10.06 4.76
CA TYR A 70 3.61 -9.38 3.46
C TYR A 70 3.90 -10.34 2.32
N GLY A 71 4.80 -11.29 2.52
CA GLY A 71 5.09 -12.33 1.53
C GLY A 71 3.85 -13.17 1.25
N ARG A 72 3.12 -13.56 2.27
CA ARG A 72 1.86 -14.32 2.13
C ARG A 72 0.84 -13.52 1.33
N LEU A 73 0.71 -12.23 1.62
CA LEU A 73 -0.21 -11.35 0.91
C LEU A 73 0.12 -11.29 -0.58
N ILE A 74 1.40 -11.14 -0.93
CA ILE A 74 1.85 -11.14 -2.31
C ILE A 74 1.48 -12.46 -2.99
N THR A 75 1.68 -13.58 -2.32
CA THR A 75 1.37 -14.90 -2.86
C THR A 75 -0.12 -15.04 -3.15
N ILE A 76 -0.99 -14.69 -2.20
CA ILE A 76 -2.44 -14.87 -2.38
C ILE A 76 -3.05 -13.89 -3.38
N GLU A 77 -2.45 -12.70 -3.55
CA GLU A 77 -2.95 -11.69 -4.49
C GLU A 77 -2.35 -11.82 -5.88
N MET A 78 -1.08 -12.15 -5.98
CA MET A 78 -0.34 -12.15 -7.25
C MET A 78 0.03 -13.54 -7.77
N GLY A 79 -0.13 -14.57 -6.94
CA GLY A 79 0.24 -15.94 -7.32
C GLY A 79 1.73 -16.22 -7.28
N LYS A 80 2.53 -15.33 -6.70
CA LYS A 80 3.98 -15.51 -6.62
C LYS A 80 4.33 -16.59 -5.59
N PRO A 81 5.30 -17.51 -5.89
CA PRO A 81 5.73 -18.50 -4.90
C PRO A 81 6.18 -17.84 -3.60
N ILE A 82 5.84 -18.44 -2.47
CA ILE A 82 6.07 -17.83 -1.15
C ILE A 82 7.54 -17.50 -0.88
N THR A 83 8.46 -18.34 -1.32
CA THR A 83 9.89 -18.10 -1.14
C THR A 83 10.35 -16.83 -1.86
N GLU A 84 9.89 -16.64 -3.09
CA GLU A 84 10.20 -15.45 -3.88
C GLU A 84 9.49 -14.22 -3.33
N ALA A 85 8.24 -14.37 -2.85
CA ALA A 85 7.48 -13.29 -2.27
C ALA A 85 8.14 -12.71 -1.00
N LYS A 86 8.67 -13.58 -0.15
CA LYS A 86 9.38 -13.16 1.07
C LYS A 86 10.69 -12.44 0.75
N ALA A 87 11.32 -12.76 -0.36
CA ALA A 87 12.57 -12.14 -0.78
C ALA A 87 12.34 -10.75 -1.38
N GLU A 88 11.12 -10.45 -1.77
CA GLU A 88 10.76 -9.16 -2.34
C GLU A 88 10.65 -8.06 -1.29
#